data_9d58668ab64928eef1a28acce37b1313
#
_entry.id   9d58668ab64928eef1a28acce37b1313
#
_cell.length_a   1.000
_cell.length_b   1.000
_cell.length_c   1.000
_cell.angle_alpha   90.00
_cell.angle_beta   90.00
_cell.angle_gamma   90.00
#
_symmetry.space_group_name_H-M   'P 1'
#
loop_
_entity.id
_entity.type
_entity.pdbx_description
1 polymer ?
#
loop_
_entity_poly.entity_id
_entity_poly.type
_entity_poly.pdbx_seq_one_letter_code
_entity_poly.pdbx_strand_id
1 'polypeptide(L)'
;MATVGSLGGITFNVSSRRVLTFDNYSRQGNAKTAEHEIIGEKSNMEYTGLEPEEISFDIELFSQLNVTPETQLKKLRKMRDAGQAVSFILGSQPVSQNKWIITSLAEKPEYWKKHGKMQVVAASVTLKEYRTDSNAASASTPWGNIETQIQEIHDEVDAYKQDALDVLDEIDDAVGDYL
;
A
#
# COMPACT_ATOMS: atom_id res chain seq x y z
N MET A 1 21.28 -11.93 18.34
CA MET A 1 20.13 -11.02 18.28
C MET A 1 19.13 -11.63 17.31
N ALA A 2 17.92 -11.87 17.76
CA ALA A 2 16.84 -12.31 16.89
C ALA A 2 15.98 -11.08 16.53
N THR A 3 15.91 -10.76 15.25
CA THR A 3 15.01 -9.72 14.74
C THR A 3 13.65 -10.34 14.51
N VAL A 4 12.63 -9.82 15.19
CA VAL A 4 11.23 -10.28 15.07
C VAL A 4 10.56 -9.61 13.86
N GLY A 5 10.93 -8.36 13.58
CA GLY A 5 10.37 -7.61 12.47
C GLY A 5 10.80 -6.15 12.49
N SER A 6 10.19 -5.35 11.61
CA SER A 6 10.40 -3.89 11.58
C SER A 6 9.17 -3.16 11.05
N LEU A 7 8.93 -1.96 11.57
CA LEU A 7 7.94 -1.01 11.11
C LEU A 7 8.65 0.30 10.75
N GLY A 8 8.87 0.53 9.48
CA GLY A 8 9.63 1.70 9.03
C GLY A 8 10.99 1.79 9.71
N GLY A 9 11.22 2.86 10.48
CA GLY A 9 12.47 3.10 11.23
C GLY A 9 12.57 2.43 12.61
N ILE A 10 11.63 1.56 12.98
CA ILE A 10 11.59 0.83 14.26
C ILE A 10 11.86 -0.65 13.99
N THR A 11 12.92 -1.19 14.60
CA THR A 11 13.23 -2.62 14.51
C THR A 11 12.84 -3.31 15.80
N PHE A 12 12.01 -4.33 15.68
CA PHE A 12 11.60 -5.22 16.78
C PHE A 12 12.64 -6.32 16.92
N ASN A 13 13.32 -6.34 18.05
CA ASN A 13 14.36 -7.34 18.31
C ASN A 13 14.32 -7.82 19.77
N VAL A 14 14.70 -9.06 19.94
CA VAL A 14 14.81 -9.70 21.25
C VAL A 14 16.25 -10.18 21.43
N SER A 15 16.86 -9.77 22.51
CA SER A 15 18.17 -10.24 22.94
C SER A 15 18.25 -10.24 24.47
N SER A 16 19.28 -10.84 25.04
CA SER A 16 19.50 -10.88 26.50
C SER A 16 19.66 -9.48 27.14
N ARG A 17 19.92 -8.44 26.33
CA ARG A 17 20.14 -7.06 26.80
C ARG A 17 19.13 -6.06 26.31
N ARG A 18 18.34 -6.41 25.29
CA ARG A 18 17.34 -5.53 24.68
C ARG A 18 16.12 -6.33 24.28
N VAL A 19 14.98 -5.89 24.76
CA VAL A 19 13.69 -6.46 24.37
C VAL A 19 12.83 -5.31 23.86
N LEU A 20 12.57 -5.33 22.57
CA LEU A 20 11.59 -4.50 21.88
C LEU A 20 10.83 -5.43 20.97
N THR A 21 9.69 -5.87 21.41
CA THR A 21 8.80 -6.78 20.70
C THR A 21 7.38 -6.25 20.75
N PHE A 22 6.50 -6.88 20.02
CA PHE A 22 5.07 -6.60 20.07
C PHE A 22 4.31 -7.88 20.46
N ASP A 23 3.12 -7.69 20.97
CA ASP A 23 2.19 -8.71 21.41
C ASP A 23 0.79 -8.42 20.86
N ASN A 24 -0.17 -9.31 21.10
CA ASN A 24 -1.57 -9.17 20.71
C ASN A 24 -1.76 -8.81 19.22
N TYR A 25 -0.93 -9.40 18.35
CA TYR A 25 -1.02 -9.16 16.92
C TYR A 25 -2.35 -9.69 16.37
N SER A 26 -3.09 -8.80 15.71
CA SER A 26 -4.32 -9.12 15.00
C SER A 26 -4.29 -8.50 13.60
N ARG A 27 -4.77 -9.24 12.61
CA ARG A 27 -4.93 -8.76 11.23
C ARG A 27 -6.37 -9.03 10.78
N GLN A 28 -7.01 -8.00 10.27
CA GLN A 28 -8.37 -8.05 9.77
C GLN A 28 -8.43 -7.53 8.34
N GLY A 29 -9.11 -8.27 7.48
CA GLY A 29 -9.41 -7.88 6.11
C GLY A 29 -10.84 -8.25 5.76
N ASN A 30 -11.54 -7.37 5.05
CA ASN A 30 -12.92 -7.58 4.65
C ASN A 30 -13.04 -7.60 3.12
N ALA A 31 -13.95 -8.46 2.64
CA ALA A 31 -14.43 -8.40 1.28
C ALA A 31 -15.57 -7.38 1.18
N LYS A 32 -15.52 -6.53 0.19
CA LYS A 32 -16.61 -5.60 -0.13
C LYS A 32 -17.60 -6.29 -1.06
N THR A 33 -18.86 -6.36 -0.61
CA THR A 33 -19.94 -6.99 -1.36
C THR A 33 -21.08 -6.00 -1.54
N ALA A 34 -21.81 -6.12 -2.66
CA ALA A 34 -23.08 -5.45 -2.90
C ALA A 34 -24.20 -6.51 -2.88
N GLU A 35 -25.29 -6.17 -2.23
CA GLU A 35 -26.47 -7.05 -2.12
C GLU A 35 -27.58 -6.49 -2.97
N HIS A 36 -28.14 -7.34 -3.86
CA HIS A 36 -29.24 -6.99 -4.76
C HIS A 36 -30.49 -7.75 -4.32
N GLU A 37 -31.49 -7.03 -3.82
CA GLU A 37 -32.75 -7.62 -3.42
C GLU A 37 -33.59 -8.02 -4.64
N ILE A 38 -34.15 -9.24 -4.61
CA ILE A 38 -35.05 -9.78 -5.65
C ILE A 38 -36.41 -10.04 -4.99
N ILE A 39 -37.47 -9.51 -5.58
CA ILE A 39 -38.83 -9.66 -5.05
C ILE A 39 -39.23 -11.13 -5.09
N GLY A 40 -39.53 -11.71 -3.92
CA GLY A 40 -40.01 -13.11 -3.80
C GLY A 40 -38.91 -14.18 -3.82
N GLU A 41 -37.64 -13.80 -3.93
CA GLU A 41 -36.48 -14.70 -3.92
C GLU A 41 -35.41 -14.22 -2.91
N LYS A 42 -34.35 -15.04 -2.72
CA LYS A 42 -33.19 -14.63 -1.92
C LYS A 42 -32.41 -13.58 -2.68
N SER A 43 -31.88 -12.60 -1.90
CA SER A 43 -30.98 -11.58 -2.46
C SER A 43 -29.76 -12.21 -3.12
N ASN A 44 -29.29 -11.59 -4.21
CA ASN A 44 -28.05 -11.96 -4.87
C ASN A 44 -26.91 -11.09 -4.30
N MET A 45 -25.78 -11.74 -3.99
CA MET A 45 -24.58 -11.05 -3.49
C MET A 45 -23.52 -10.97 -4.57
N GLU A 46 -23.08 -9.77 -4.87
CA GLU A 46 -22.00 -9.49 -5.81
C GLU A 46 -20.73 -9.07 -5.08
N TYR A 47 -19.58 -9.65 -5.44
CA TYR A 47 -18.28 -9.27 -4.91
C TYR A 47 -17.77 -8.04 -5.66
N THR A 48 -17.53 -6.92 -4.93
CA THR A 48 -17.10 -5.64 -5.51
C THR A 48 -15.62 -5.33 -5.25
N GLY A 49 -14.92 -6.13 -4.45
CA GLY A 49 -13.49 -5.95 -4.21
C GLY A 49 -13.04 -6.27 -2.80
N LEU A 50 -11.85 -5.82 -2.43
CA LEU A 50 -11.29 -5.92 -1.09
C LEU A 50 -11.26 -4.54 -0.42
N GLU A 51 -11.53 -4.51 0.87
CA GLU A 51 -11.26 -3.34 1.70
C GLU A 51 -9.78 -3.31 2.11
N PRO A 52 -9.21 -2.10 2.39
CA PRO A 52 -7.90 -2.01 2.99
C PRO A 52 -7.84 -2.78 4.31
N GLU A 53 -6.84 -3.63 4.46
CA GLU A 53 -6.65 -4.40 5.67
C GLU A 53 -6.23 -3.53 6.86
N GLU A 54 -6.51 -4.02 8.06
CA GLU A 54 -6.13 -3.39 9.31
C GLU A 54 -5.31 -4.37 10.16
N ILE A 55 -4.26 -3.85 10.78
CA ILE A 55 -3.41 -4.60 11.72
C ILE A 55 -3.37 -3.83 13.03
N SER A 56 -3.57 -4.54 14.14
CA SER A 56 -3.37 -3.99 15.47
C SER A 56 -2.38 -4.86 16.25
N PHE A 57 -1.57 -4.23 17.09
CA PHE A 57 -0.65 -4.89 18.00
C PHE A 57 -0.26 -3.97 19.14
N ASP A 58 0.19 -4.57 20.24
CA ASP A 58 0.66 -3.87 21.43
C ASP A 58 2.18 -3.95 21.54
N ILE A 59 2.80 -2.87 22.01
CA ILE A 59 4.23 -2.78 22.27
C ILE A 59 4.43 -2.43 23.74
N GLU A 60 5.25 -3.18 24.44
CA GLU A 60 5.71 -2.83 25.77
C GLU A 60 7.14 -2.29 25.74
N LEU A 61 7.32 -1.09 26.27
CA LEU A 61 8.58 -0.37 26.26
C LEU A 61 9.13 -0.28 27.68
N PHE A 62 10.22 -1.01 27.94
CA PHE A 62 10.90 -1.04 29.23
C PHE A 62 12.22 -0.31 29.19
N SER A 63 12.38 0.76 29.97
CA SER A 63 13.65 1.50 30.04
C SER A 63 14.81 0.69 30.60
N GLN A 64 14.53 -0.38 31.34
CA GLN A 64 15.53 -1.28 31.93
C GLN A 64 16.17 -2.22 30.89
N LEU A 65 15.52 -2.40 29.73
CA LEU A 65 15.94 -3.31 28.67
C LEU A 65 16.65 -2.57 27.51
N ASN A 66 17.41 -1.54 27.81
CA ASN A 66 18.13 -0.69 26.84
C ASN A 66 17.21 -0.12 25.73
N VAL A 67 15.98 0.12 26.06
CA VAL A 67 15.01 0.81 25.23
C VAL A 67 14.69 2.14 25.89
N THR A 68 14.72 3.24 25.15
CA THR A 68 14.24 4.53 25.63
C THR A 68 12.79 4.71 25.17
N PRO A 69 11.78 4.53 26.07
CA PRO A 69 10.37 4.56 25.68
C PRO A 69 10.00 5.86 24.94
N GLU A 70 10.43 7.00 25.49
CA GLU A 70 10.14 8.32 24.91
C GLU A 70 10.66 8.46 23.47
N THR A 71 11.83 7.92 23.16
CA THR A 71 12.41 7.97 21.81
C THR A 71 11.61 7.10 20.84
N GLN A 72 11.17 5.93 21.25
CA GLN A 72 10.37 5.05 20.41
C GLN A 72 8.97 5.63 20.16
N LEU A 73 8.32 6.13 21.19
CA LEU A 73 7.04 6.81 21.08
C LEU A 73 7.12 8.05 20.19
N LYS A 74 8.19 8.84 20.32
CA LYS A 74 8.41 10.00 19.45
C LYS A 74 8.53 9.60 17.97
N LYS A 75 9.17 8.48 17.67
CA LYS A 75 9.25 7.95 16.30
C LYS A 75 7.87 7.53 15.79
N LEU A 76 7.09 6.80 16.60
CA LEU A 76 5.72 6.37 16.24
C LEU A 76 4.81 7.57 16.01
N ARG A 77 4.82 8.56 16.91
CA ARG A 77 4.06 9.81 16.75
C ARG A 77 4.45 10.53 15.46
N LYS A 78 5.75 10.67 15.19
CA LYS A 78 6.23 11.33 13.96
C LYS A 78 5.76 10.62 12.70
N MET A 79 5.78 9.28 12.68
CA MET A 79 5.26 8.51 11.53
C MET A 79 3.75 8.69 11.37
N ARG A 80 2.99 8.66 12.48
CA ARG A 80 1.54 8.89 12.46
C ARG A 80 1.21 10.32 12.00
N ASP A 81 1.82 11.32 12.60
CA ASP A 81 1.51 12.73 12.34
C ASP A 81 1.89 13.15 10.91
N ALA A 82 2.92 12.53 10.36
CA ALA A 82 3.33 12.73 8.97
C ALA A 82 2.52 11.90 7.95
N GLY A 83 1.60 11.02 8.41
CA GLY A 83 0.90 10.10 7.52
C GLY A 83 1.86 9.22 6.69
N GLN A 84 3.01 8.88 7.26
CA GLN A 84 4.08 8.20 6.54
C GLN A 84 3.70 6.75 6.23
N ALA A 85 3.64 6.43 4.94
CA ALA A 85 3.45 5.06 4.47
C ALA A 85 4.75 4.26 4.60
N VAL A 86 4.78 3.27 5.47
CA VAL A 86 5.95 2.45 5.80
C VAL A 86 5.71 0.97 5.51
N SER A 87 6.80 0.23 5.27
CA SER A 87 6.73 -1.23 5.17
C SER A 87 6.68 -1.83 6.57
N PHE A 88 5.83 -2.83 6.74
CA PHE A 88 5.78 -3.67 7.93
C PHE A 88 6.31 -5.06 7.58
N ILE A 89 7.38 -5.46 8.24
CA ILE A 89 8.10 -6.69 7.98
C ILE A 89 8.04 -7.57 9.23
N LEU A 90 7.66 -8.83 9.07
CA LEU A 90 7.68 -9.85 10.11
C LEU A 90 8.67 -10.96 9.72
N GLY A 91 9.60 -11.26 10.61
CA GLY A 91 10.72 -12.13 10.27
C GLY A 91 11.56 -11.52 9.15
N SER A 92 11.58 -12.16 8.00
CA SER A 92 12.32 -11.73 6.80
C SER A 92 11.41 -11.33 5.63
N GLN A 93 10.08 -11.31 5.82
CA GLN A 93 9.14 -11.03 4.74
C GLN A 93 8.21 -9.87 5.08
N PRO A 94 7.84 -9.04 4.09
CA PRO A 94 6.81 -8.02 4.28
C PRO A 94 5.45 -8.67 4.50
N VAL A 95 4.65 -8.08 5.39
CA VAL A 95 3.31 -8.57 5.75
C VAL A 95 2.32 -8.40 4.58
N SER A 96 2.53 -7.39 3.75
CA SER A 96 1.77 -7.12 2.53
C SER A 96 2.70 -6.53 1.47
N GLN A 97 2.30 -6.62 0.21
CA GLN A 97 2.95 -5.92 -0.90
C GLN A 97 2.75 -4.39 -0.78
N ASN A 98 1.65 -3.98 -0.14
CA ASN A 98 1.33 -2.59 0.10
C ASN A 98 2.05 -2.07 1.35
N LYS A 99 2.09 -0.76 1.47
CA LYS A 99 2.61 -0.07 2.66
C LYS A 99 1.52 0.08 3.72
N TRP A 100 1.91 0.52 4.90
CA TRP A 100 1.03 0.70 6.05
C TRP A 100 1.17 2.11 6.60
N ILE A 101 0.05 2.70 7.03
CA ILE A 101 0.00 3.98 7.73
C ILE A 101 -0.49 3.73 9.15
N ILE A 102 0.12 4.40 10.14
CA ILE A 102 -0.36 4.38 11.51
C ILE A 102 -1.64 5.25 11.58
N THR A 103 -2.77 4.63 11.85
CA THR A 103 -4.06 5.33 11.98
C THR A 103 -4.39 5.64 13.44
N SER A 104 -3.95 4.80 14.36
CA SER A 104 -4.14 5.01 15.80
C SER A 104 -2.89 4.65 16.58
N LEU A 105 -2.60 5.44 17.60
CA LEU A 105 -1.55 5.20 18.58
C LEU A 105 -2.08 5.59 19.95
N ALA A 106 -2.34 4.59 20.79
CA ALA A 106 -2.70 4.80 22.17
C ALA A 106 -1.48 4.51 23.06
N GLU A 107 -1.24 5.36 24.03
CA GLU A 107 -0.10 5.26 24.92
C GLU A 107 -0.57 5.24 26.37
N LYS A 108 -0.14 4.24 27.13
CA LYS A 108 -0.47 4.07 28.54
C LYS A 108 0.81 3.95 29.35
N PRO A 109 1.36 5.06 29.89
CA PRO A 109 2.49 5.01 30.82
C PRO A 109 2.05 4.32 32.11
N GLU A 110 2.81 3.32 32.54
CA GLU A 110 2.50 2.54 33.75
C GLU A 110 3.40 2.96 34.92
N TYR A 111 4.68 3.21 34.64
CA TYR A 111 5.64 3.60 35.67
C TYR A 111 6.50 4.77 35.24
N TRP A 112 6.75 5.66 36.20
CA TRP A 112 7.54 6.88 36.04
C TRP A 112 8.77 6.86 36.95
N LYS A 113 9.90 7.30 36.42
CA LYS A 113 11.09 7.61 37.20
C LYS A 113 11.07 9.04 37.72
N LYS A 114 12.03 9.35 38.61
CA LYS A 114 12.29 10.72 39.03
C LYS A 114 12.45 11.65 37.81
N HIS A 115 12.00 12.88 37.94
CA HIS A 115 12.02 13.90 36.90
C HIS A 115 11.09 13.60 35.68
N GLY A 116 10.03 12.83 35.89
CA GLY A 116 9.00 12.60 34.87
C GLY A 116 9.43 11.73 33.69
N LYS A 117 10.52 10.94 33.80
CA LYS A 117 10.95 10.02 32.76
C LYS A 117 10.11 8.74 32.77
N MET A 118 9.63 8.33 31.65
CA MET A 118 8.84 7.08 31.48
C MET A 118 9.73 5.86 31.71
N GLN A 119 9.33 4.97 32.59
CA GLN A 119 10.04 3.71 32.87
C GLN A 119 9.43 2.55 32.10
N VAL A 120 8.13 2.40 32.17
CA VAL A 120 7.35 1.37 31.48
C VAL A 120 6.17 2.04 30.77
N VAL A 121 6.00 1.71 29.51
CA VAL A 121 4.87 2.23 28.71
C VAL A 121 4.34 1.09 27.85
N ALA A 122 3.03 0.86 27.94
CA ALA A 122 2.29 0.07 26.97
C ALA A 122 1.78 1.00 25.86
N ALA A 123 1.95 0.61 24.62
CA ALA A 123 1.47 1.35 23.46
C ALA A 123 0.73 0.42 22.50
N SER A 124 -0.52 0.75 22.19
CA SER A 124 -1.31 0.03 21.19
C SER A 124 -1.23 0.78 19.85
N VAL A 125 -0.88 0.08 18.80
CA VAL A 125 -0.69 0.62 17.44
C VAL A 125 -1.69 -0.02 16.50
N THR A 126 -2.42 0.80 15.75
CA THR A 126 -3.29 0.34 14.66
C THR A 126 -2.73 0.86 13.33
N LEU A 127 -2.56 -0.05 12.41
CA LEU A 127 -2.09 0.21 11.05
C LEU A 127 -3.23 -0.04 10.07
N LYS A 128 -3.31 0.78 9.03
CA LYS A 128 -4.20 0.54 7.90
C LYS A 128 -3.39 0.43 6.62
N GLU A 129 -3.77 -0.50 5.77
CA GLU A 129 -3.12 -0.72 4.49
C GLU A 129 -3.26 0.51 3.58
N TYR A 130 -2.15 0.90 2.97
CA TYR A 130 -2.07 2.02 2.05
C TYR A 130 -1.61 1.55 0.67
N ARG A 131 -2.52 1.58 -0.29
CA ARG A 131 -2.21 1.32 -1.71
C ARG A 131 -1.67 2.59 -2.33
N THR A 132 -0.50 2.50 -2.92
CA THR A 132 0.00 3.54 -3.82
C THR A 132 -0.57 3.33 -5.22
N ASP A 133 -0.90 4.40 -5.92
CA ASP A 133 -1.51 4.36 -7.26
C ASP A 133 -0.67 3.59 -8.30
N SER A 134 0.62 3.40 -8.05
CA SER A 134 1.48 2.54 -8.87
C SER A 134 1.03 1.06 -8.92
N ASN A 135 0.26 0.58 -7.92
CA ASN A 135 -0.34 -0.75 -7.94
C ASN A 135 -1.79 -0.75 -8.45
N ALA A 136 -2.40 0.42 -8.64
CA ALA A 136 -3.74 0.54 -9.23
C ALA A 136 -3.73 0.24 -10.74
N ALA A 137 -2.58 0.38 -11.41
CA ALA A 137 -2.42 0.08 -12.83
C ALA A 137 -2.54 -1.43 -13.18
N SER A 138 -2.61 -2.31 -12.18
CA SER A 138 -2.82 -3.76 -12.41
C SER A 138 -4.27 -4.21 -12.23
N ALA A 139 -5.17 -3.32 -11.80
CA ALA A 139 -6.60 -3.57 -11.96
C ALA A 139 -6.92 -3.26 -13.43
N SER A 140 -7.01 -4.32 -14.24
CA SER A 140 -7.46 -4.25 -15.62
C SER A 140 -8.81 -3.52 -15.69
N THR A 141 -8.75 -2.20 -15.83
CA THR A 141 -9.92 -1.46 -16.30
C THR A 141 -10.17 -1.93 -17.74
N PRO A 142 -11.41 -2.21 -18.14
CA PRO A 142 -11.75 -2.51 -19.54
C PRO A 142 -11.27 -1.43 -20.51
N TRP A 143 -10.85 -0.28 -20.01
CA TRP A 143 -10.41 0.92 -20.72
C TRP A 143 -8.88 1.12 -20.71
N GLY A 144 -8.11 0.25 -20.07
CA GLY A 144 -6.64 0.39 -19.91
C GLY A 144 -5.82 0.25 -21.20
N ASN A 145 -6.46 -0.05 -22.33
CA ASN A 145 -5.80 -0.19 -23.64
C ASN A 145 -6.22 0.88 -24.66
N ILE A 146 -7.00 1.89 -24.26
CA ILE A 146 -7.48 2.89 -25.25
C ILE A 146 -6.33 3.68 -25.85
N GLU A 147 -5.35 4.09 -25.06
CA GLU A 147 -4.19 4.83 -25.57
C GLU A 147 -3.37 3.98 -26.56
N THR A 148 -3.15 2.71 -26.25
CA THR A 148 -2.45 1.77 -27.15
C THR A 148 -3.28 1.53 -28.43
N GLN A 149 -4.58 1.35 -28.31
CA GLN A 149 -5.50 1.16 -29.47
C GLN A 149 -5.61 2.43 -30.31
N ILE A 150 -5.64 3.60 -29.70
CA ILE A 150 -5.61 4.90 -30.43
C ILE A 150 -4.29 5.04 -31.18
N GLN A 151 -3.16 4.65 -30.60
CA GLN A 151 -1.88 4.71 -31.26
C GLN A 151 -1.81 3.73 -32.44
N GLU A 152 -2.27 2.50 -32.28
CA GLU A 152 -2.35 1.50 -33.35
C GLU A 152 -3.24 1.99 -34.52
N ILE A 153 -4.39 2.61 -34.22
CA ILE A 153 -5.27 3.19 -35.24
C ILE A 153 -4.59 4.38 -35.93
N HIS A 154 -3.84 5.20 -35.20
CA HIS A 154 -3.12 6.33 -35.77
C HIS A 154 -2.02 5.86 -36.75
N ASP A 155 -1.27 4.86 -36.36
CA ASP A 155 -0.19 4.28 -37.16
C ASP A 155 -0.77 3.62 -38.44
N GLU A 156 -1.93 2.96 -38.32
CA GLU A 156 -2.64 2.35 -39.45
C GLU A 156 -3.19 3.42 -40.44
N VAL A 157 -3.75 4.52 -39.93
CA VAL A 157 -4.23 5.66 -40.74
C VAL A 157 -3.07 6.36 -41.44
N ASP A 158 -1.93 6.53 -40.81
CA ASP A 158 -0.76 7.13 -41.44
C ASP A 158 -0.15 6.23 -42.51
N ALA A 159 -0.17 4.90 -42.32
CA ALA A 159 0.21 3.94 -43.37
C ALA A 159 -0.70 4.03 -44.60
N TYR A 160 -2.04 4.11 -44.41
CA TYR A 160 -2.97 4.29 -45.53
C TYR A 160 -2.78 5.63 -46.26
N LYS A 161 -2.47 6.70 -45.55
CA LYS A 161 -2.17 7.99 -46.17
C LYS A 161 -0.91 7.89 -47.03
N GLN A 162 0.12 7.23 -46.56
CA GLN A 162 1.38 7.07 -47.31
C GLN A 162 1.15 6.27 -48.57
N ASP A 163 0.41 5.14 -48.47
CA ASP A 163 0.08 4.28 -49.61
C ASP A 163 -0.75 5.05 -50.65
N ALA A 164 -1.69 5.91 -50.21
CA ALA A 164 -2.46 6.77 -51.11
C ALA A 164 -1.62 7.85 -51.81
N LEU A 165 -0.61 8.39 -51.12
CA LEU A 165 0.31 9.38 -51.71
C LEU A 165 1.22 8.71 -52.75
N ASP A 166 1.73 7.53 -52.47
CA ASP A 166 2.56 6.73 -53.38
C ASP A 166 1.79 6.40 -54.69
N VAL A 167 0.50 6.05 -54.56
CA VAL A 167 -0.36 5.81 -55.73
C VAL A 167 -0.62 7.10 -56.54
N LEU A 168 -0.75 8.26 -55.87
CA LEU A 168 -0.90 9.56 -56.56
C LEU A 168 0.37 9.96 -57.32
N ASP A 169 1.54 9.74 -56.72
CA ASP A 169 2.83 9.99 -57.39
C ASP A 169 3.02 9.05 -58.58
N GLU A 170 2.61 7.80 -58.51
CA GLU A 170 2.66 6.85 -59.62
C GLU A 170 1.72 7.24 -60.79
N ILE A 171 0.56 7.83 -60.46
CA ILE A 171 -0.39 8.37 -61.47
C ILE A 171 0.18 9.63 -62.11
N ASP A 172 0.81 10.51 -61.36
CA ASP A 172 1.37 11.78 -61.88
C ASP A 172 2.56 11.48 -62.82
N ASP A 173 3.40 10.50 -62.47
CA ASP A 173 4.49 10.03 -63.34
C ASP A 173 3.94 9.40 -64.63
N ALA A 174 2.90 8.59 -64.51
CA ALA A 174 2.27 7.98 -65.71
C ALA A 174 1.58 8.97 -66.63
N VAL A 175 1.06 10.10 -66.11
CA VAL A 175 0.43 11.15 -66.91
C VAL A 175 1.48 12.08 -67.53
N GLY A 176 2.64 12.29 -66.86
CA GLY A 176 3.78 13.07 -67.36
C GLY A 176 4.43 12.50 -68.61
N ASP A 177 4.38 11.18 -68.80
CA ASP A 177 4.93 10.48 -70.00
C ASP A 177 4.04 10.57 -71.26
N TYR A 178 2.80 11.11 -71.13
CA TYR A 178 1.86 11.25 -72.23
C TYR A 178 1.68 12.69 -72.76
N LEU A 179 2.38 13.65 -72.22
CA LEU A 179 2.43 15.05 -72.66
C LEU A 179 3.78 15.46 -73.26
#